data_a65e548d9e86df7e6256fbe91382108e
#
_entry.id   a65e548d9e86df7e6256fbe91382108e
#
_cell.length_a   1.000
_cell.length_b   1.000
_cell.length_c   1.000
_cell.angle_alpha   90.00
_cell.angle_beta   90.00
_cell.angle_gamma   90.00
#
_symmetry.space_group_name_H-M   'P 1'
#
loop_
_entity.id
_entity.type
_entity.pdbx_description
1 polymer ?
#
loop_
_entity_poly.entity_id
_entity_poly.type
_entity_poly.pdbx_seq_one_letter_code
_entity_poly.pdbx_strand_id
1 'polypeptide(L)'
;MLELLNIKREVEKLSNILGKAEGCLNLPELSAKIQYLDQVTAQPDFWNNPTPAYETLQEIEYSIFYKHQQYQRWCSILEDIKAALELLELSADEQLLQEAQTNLTQLQQELETAEIRQLLSDPHDQKGAFLTITAEVDGVDAEYWAYMLLRMYCKWGESHSYKILLVEESCGDFAGIKFASLEIIGRYAYGCLKSETGTHQLQQISPFDVTNRLQTSLASVEVIPILAESVEWEIPEKDLEITLLRPQGNVNRPEIWVRVFHIPTGISVFCNQERSQMQNKEKALAILKSKLFAMPTAGYAYALAQGVELDKIQPRLIESLSNKLIREYILHPYTKVKDLRTNVETLAATEVLDGKIDFFIKAYLQQLNHTTSMTQEALDNSK
;
A
#
# COMPACT_ATOMS: atom_id res chain seq x y z
N MET A 1 -21.98 -5.60 -31.63
CA MET A 1 -21.00 -5.15 -32.62
C MET A 1 -20.07 -4.05 -32.08
N LEU A 2 -20.59 -2.98 -31.43
CA LEU A 2 -19.77 -1.90 -30.89
C LEU A 2 -18.90 -2.39 -29.70
N GLU A 3 -19.44 -3.23 -28.82
CA GLU A 3 -18.72 -3.84 -27.69
C GLU A 3 -17.57 -4.73 -28.17
N LEU A 4 -17.78 -5.54 -29.16
CA LEU A 4 -16.76 -6.42 -29.73
C LEU A 4 -15.58 -5.62 -30.33
N LEU A 5 -15.88 -4.47 -30.93
CA LEU A 5 -14.87 -3.57 -31.50
C LEU A 5 -14.03 -2.91 -30.36
N ASN A 6 -14.68 -2.56 -29.25
CA ASN A 6 -13.99 -2.02 -28.07
C ASN A 6 -13.06 -3.06 -27.45
N ILE A 7 -13.55 -4.30 -27.26
CA ILE A 7 -12.73 -5.40 -26.72
C ILE A 7 -11.51 -5.64 -27.62
N LYS A 8 -11.67 -5.70 -28.94
CA LYS A 8 -10.54 -5.88 -29.87
C LYS A 8 -9.49 -4.79 -29.73
N ARG A 9 -9.92 -3.54 -29.61
CA ARG A 9 -8.99 -2.40 -29.43
C ARG A 9 -8.21 -2.51 -28.11
N GLU A 10 -8.88 -2.94 -27.04
CA GLU A 10 -8.21 -3.15 -25.74
C GLU A 10 -7.25 -4.35 -25.78
N VAL A 11 -7.62 -5.44 -26.44
CA VAL A 11 -6.75 -6.62 -26.65
C VAL A 11 -5.49 -6.25 -27.45
N GLU A 12 -5.60 -5.41 -28.48
CA GLU A 12 -4.42 -4.91 -29.21
C GLU A 12 -3.49 -4.08 -28.31
N LYS A 13 -4.06 -3.20 -27.47
CA LYS A 13 -3.27 -2.41 -26.51
C LYS A 13 -2.53 -3.33 -25.52
N LEU A 14 -3.22 -4.32 -24.95
CA LEU A 14 -2.63 -5.27 -24.02
C LEU A 14 -1.57 -6.15 -24.67
N SER A 15 -1.79 -6.58 -25.92
CA SER A 15 -0.80 -7.32 -26.69
C SER A 15 0.50 -6.51 -26.89
N ASN A 16 0.37 -5.21 -27.14
CA ASN A 16 1.52 -4.30 -27.25
C ASN A 16 2.23 -4.08 -25.89
N ILE A 17 1.49 -4.00 -24.79
CA ILE A 17 2.05 -3.88 -23.44
C ILE A 17 2.81 -5.15 -23.08
N LEU A 18 2.23 -6.33 -23.32
CA LEU A 18 2.88 -7.62 -23.05
C LEU A 18 4.13 -7.82 -23.91
N GLY A 19 4.12 -7.44 -25.17
CA GLY A 19 5.30 -7.49 -26.04
C GLY A 19 6.43 -6.58 -25.56
N LYS A 20 6.11 -5.40 -24.99
CA LYS A 20 7.11 -4.53 -24.35
C LYS A 20 7.59 -5.12 -23.03
N ALA A 21 6.71 -5.72 -22.24
CA ALA A 21 7.06 -6.39 -20.99
C ALA A 21 8.01 -7.57 -21.21
N GLU A 22 7.87 -8.32 -22.28
CA GLU A 22 8.80 -9.38 -22.70
C GLU A 22 10.24 -8.82 -22.89
N GLY A 23 10.36 -7.69 -23.55
CA GLY A 23 11.64 -7.00 -23.74
C GLY A 23 12.24 -6.48 -22.41
N CYS A 24 11.40 -6.04 -21.48
CA CYS A 24 11.83 -5.55 -20.16
C CYS A 24 12.16 -6.68 -19.17
N LEU A 25 11.54 -7.86 -19.32
CA LEU A 25 11.76 -9.02 -18.45
C LEU A 25 13.14 -9.67 -18.66
N ASN A 26 13.93 -9.21 -19.63
CA ASN A 26 15.27 -9.69 -19.95
C ASN A 26 15.49 -11.17 -19.55
N LEU A 27 14.69 -12.05 -20.15
CA LEU A 27 14.67 -13.50 -19.84
C LEU A 27 16.06 -14.14 -19.77
N PRO A 28 17.05 -13.73 -20.63
CA PRO A 28 18.41 -14.22 -20.54
C PRO A 28 19.13 -13.82 -19.24
N GLU A 29 18.99 -12.58 -18.78
CA GLU A 29 19.57 -12.11 -17.50
C GLU A 29 18.93 -12.78 -16.30
N LEU A 30 17.62 -12.97 -16.36
CA LEU A 30 16.87 -13.71 -15.33
C LEU A 30 17.38 -15.15 -15.24
N SER A 31 17.54 -15.84 -16.38
CA SER A 31 18.07 -17.20 -16.44
C SER A 31 19.52 -17.30 -15.93
N ALA A 32 20.37 -16.31 -16.26
CA ALA A 32 21.73 -16.24 -15.74
C ALA A 32 21.78 -16.00 -14.22
N LYS A 33 20.90 -15.15 -13.71
CA LYS A 33 20.76 -14.91 -12.25
C LYS A 33 20.30 -16.18 -11.52
N ILE A 34 19.39 -16.93 -12.12
CA ILE A 34 18.94 -18.24 -11.62
C ILE A 34 20.10 -19.20 -11.48
N GLN A 35 20.85 -19.41 -12.58
CA GLN A 35 21.98 -20.34 -12.59
C GLN A 35 23.05 -19.92 -11.56
N TYR A 36 23.27 -18.62 -11.37
CA TYR A 36 24.16 -18.11 -10.35
C TYR A 36 23.67 -18.45 -8.94
N LEU A 37 22.39 -18.22 -8.65
CA LEU A 37 21.78 -18.49 -7.34
C LEU A 37 21.73 -20.01 -7.05
N ASP A 38 21.46 -20.84 -8.07
CA ASP A 38 21.54 -22.32 -7.96
C ASP A 38 22.97 -22.77 -7.62
N GLN A 39 24.00 -22.14 -8.19
CA GLN A 39 25.39 -22.41 -7.84
C GLN A 39 25.72 -21.99 -6.41
N VAL A 40 25.20 -20.88 -5.94
CA VAL A 40 25.40 -20.40 -4.57
C VAL A 40 24.70 -21.34 -3.57
N THR A 41 23.47 -21.77 -3.85
CA THR A 41 22.73 -22.72 -2.99
C THR A 41 23.35 -24.12 -2.95
N ALA A 42 24.10 -24.52 -4.00
CA ALA A 42 24.82 -25.79 -4.05
C ALA A 42 26.10 -25.82 -3.19
N GLN A 43 26.57 -24.67 -2.68
CA GLN A 43 27.76 -24.63 -1.84
C GLN A 43 27.49 -25.22 -0.44
N PRO A 44 28.37 -26.08 0.10
CA PRO A 44 28.15 -26.70 1.42
C PRO A 44 28.02 -25.69 2.57
N ASP A 45 28.72 -24.58 2.47
CA ASP A 45 28.75 -23.52 3.51
C ASP A 45 27.51 -22.63 3.49
N PHE A 46 26.71 -22.64 2.42
CA PHE A 46 25.51 -21.83 2.29
C PHE A 46 24.50 -22.10 3.42
N TRP A 47 24.37 -23.34 3.83
CA TRP A 47 23.40 -23.80 4.84
C TRP A 47 23.86 -23.54 6.29
N ASN A 48 25.09 -23.11 6.50
CA ASN A 48 25.61 -22.82 7.84
C ASN A 48 25.01 -21.54 8.42
N ASN A 49 24.48 -20.63 7.59
CA ASN A 49 23.82 -19.39 8.00
C ASN A 49 22.36 -19.38 7.53
N PRO A 50 21.38 -19.73 8.38
CA PRO A 50 19.99 -19.92 7.95
C PRO A 50 19.30 -18.65 7.46
N THR A 51 19.63 -17.46 7.99
CA THR A 51 18.97 -16.20 7.63
C THR A 51 19.27 -15.77 6.19
N PRO A 52 20.54 -15.61 5.75
CA PRO A 52 20.84 -15.26 4.36
C PRO A 52 20.46 -16.38 3.37
N ALA A 53 20.48 -17.65 3.81
CA ALA A 53 20.01 -18.76 2.99
C ALA A 53 18.51 -18.66 2.70
N TYR A 54 17.71 -18.33 3.70
CA TYR A 54 16.27 -18.14 3.54
C TYR A 54 15.92 -16.94 2.65
N GLU A 55 16.60 -15.82 2.83
CA GLU A 55 16.43 -14.63 1.97
C GLU A 55 16.78 -14.92 0.51
N THR A 56 17.88 -15.62 0.28
CA THR A 56 18.30 -16.02 -1.08
C THR A 56 17.30 -16.97 -1.73
N LEU A 57 16.77 -17.95 -0.99
CA LEU A 57 15.73 -18.85 -1.49
C LEU A 57 14.43 -18.12 -1.82
N GLN A 58 14.01 -17.18 -0.96
CA GLN A 58 12.85 -16.33 -1.25
C GLN A 58 13.05 -15.47 -2.50
N GLU A 59 14.26 -14.95 -2.72
CA GLU A 59 14.59 -14.18 -3.91
C GLU A 59 14.58 -15.04 -5.18
N ILE A 60 15.07 -16.29 -5.09
CA ILE A 60 15.00 -17.28 -6.17
C ILE A 60 13.54 -17.56 -6.51
N GLU A 61 12.75 -17.99 -5.53
CA GLU A 61 11.34 -18.34 -5.73
C GLU A 61 10.54 -17.19 -6.33
N TYR A 62 10.77 -15.97 -5.86
CA TYR A 62 10.09 -14.79 -6.37
C TYR A 62 10.56 -14.36 -7.76
N SER A 63 11.86 -14.31 -8.00
CA SER A 63 12.41 -13.81 -9.28
C SER A 63 12.12 -14.75 -10.43
N ILE A 64 12.16 -16.05 -10.19
CA ILE A 64 12.11 -17.07 -11.23
C ILE A 64 10.70 -17.57 -11.47
N PHE A 65 10.12 -18.11 -10.40
CA PHE A 65 8.85 -18.81 -10.50
C PHE A 65 7.71 -17.82 -10.76
N TYR A 66 7.68 -16.75 -9.98
CA TYR A 66 6.56 -15.84 -10.00
C TYR A 66 6.51 -14.99 -11.29
N LYS A 67 7.64 -14.41 -11.72
CA LYS A 67 7.65 -13.53 -12.91
C LYS A 67 7.43 -14.29 -14.20
N HIS A 68 8.12 -15.43 -14.37
CA HIS A 68 8.02 -16.21 -15.60
C HIS A 68 6.66 -16.89 -15.72
N GLN A 69 6.19 -17.51 -14.65
CA GLN A 69 4.89 -18.16 -14.61
C GLN A 69 3.74 -17.19 -14.77
N GLN A 70 3.84 -16.01 -14.16
CA GLN A 70 2.86 -14.94 -14.30
C GLN A 70 2.80 -14.40 -15.73
N TYR A 71 3.95 -14.20 -16.36
CA TYR A 71 4.00 -13.77 -17.76
C TYR A 71 3.38 -14.83 -18.70
N GLN A 72 3.71 -16.09 -18.53
CA GLN A 72 3.10 -17.17 -19.31
C GLN A 72 1.58 -17.24 -19.13
N ARG A 73 1.11 -17.07 -17.91
CA ARG A 73 -0.33 -17.00 -17.61
C ARG A 73 -1.00 -15.84 -18.34
N TRP A 74 -0.41 -14.66 -18.33
CA TRP A 74 -0.96 -13.50 -19.06
C TRP A 74 -1.01 -13.74 -20.57
N CYS A 75 0.01 -14.35 -21.14
CA CYS A 75 0.01 -14.74 -22.56
C CYS A 75 -1.12 -15.73 -22.84
N SER A 76 -1.31 -16.74 -22.00
CA SER A 76 -2.40 -17.71 -22.16
C SER A 76 -3.77 -17.05 -22.08
N ILE A 77 -4.02 -16.19 -21.11
CA ILE A 77 -5.29 -15.46 -20.98
C ILE A 77 -5.53 -14.58 -22.21
N LEU A 78 -4.50 -13.93 -22.73
CA LEU A 78 -4.61 -13.10 -23.92
C LEU A 78 -4.94 -13.95 -25.18
N GLU A 79 -4.36 -15.13 -25.31
CA GLU A 79 -4.66 -16.07 -26.40
C GLU A 79 -6.09 -16.60 -26.28
N ASP A 80 -6.55 -16.94 -25.08
CA ASP A 80 -7.94 -17.37 -24.83
C ASP A 80 -8.93 -16.29 -25.20
N ILE A 81 -8.64 -15.01 -24.85
CA ILE A 81 -9.50 -13.87 -25.25
C ILE A 81 -9.51 -13.71 -26.77
N LYS A 82 -8.37 -13.85 -27.45
CA LYS A 82 -8.29 -13.76 -28.91
C LYS A 82 -9.11 -14.86 -29.58
N ALA A 83 -8.99 -16.10 -29.11
CA ALA A 83 -9.76 -17.25 -29.60
C ALA A 83 -11.28 -17.04 -29.38
N ALA A 84 -11.66 -16.54 -28.21
CA ALA A 84 -13.05 -16.21 -27.92
C ALA A 84 -13.60 -15.13 -28.87
N LEU A 85 -12.80 -14.11 -29.20
CA LEU A 85 -13.20 -13.06 -30.15
C LEU A 85 -13.39 -13.59 -31.58
N GLU A 86 -12.55 -14.54 -32.02
CA GLU A 86 -12.74 -15.20 -33.34
C GLU A 86 -14.04 -16.01 -33.40
N LEU A 87 -14.37 -16.73 -32.31
CA LEU A 87 -15.62 -17.48 -32.21
C LEU A 87 -16.85 -16.56 -32.18
N LEU A 88 -16.76 -15.42 -31.48
CA LEU A 88 -17.83 -14.42 -31.41
C LEU A 88 -18.11 -13.73 -32.74
N GLU A 89 -17.14 -13.74 -33.70
CA GLU A 89 -17.37 -13.28 -35.05
C GLU A 89 -18.23 -14.26 -35.85
N LEU A 90 -18.15 -15.56 -35.50
CA LEU A 90 -18.88 -16.61 -36.23
C LEU A 90 -20.27 -16.86 -35.65
N SER A 91 -20.43 -16.69 -34.32
CA SER A 91 -21.68 -16.91 -33.60
C SER A 91 -21.83 -15.93 -32.45
N ALA A 92 -23.01 -15.30 -32.35
CA ALA A 92 -23.32 -14.41 -31.23
C ALA A 92 -23.65 -15.26 -29.98
N ASP A 93 -22.64 -15.43 -29.12
CA ASP A 93 -22.77 -16.10 -27.82
C ASP A 93 -22.55 -15.09 -26.68
N GLU A 94 -23.61 -14.82 -25.93
CA GLU A 94 -23.60 -13.82 -24.86
C GLU A 94 -22.74 -14.28 -23.66
N GLN A 95 -22.71 -15.57 -23.38
CA GLN A 95 -21.90 -16.13 -22.30
C GLN A 95 -20.41 -16.02 -22.61
N LEU A 96 -20.02 -16.37 -23.81
CA LEU A 96 -18.63 -16.24 -24.28
C LEU A 96 -18.18 -14.77 -24.30
N LEU A 97 -19.07 -13.85 -24.65
CA LEU A 97 -18.78 -12.42 -24.60
C LEU A 97 -18.52 -11.94 -23.16
N GLN A 98 -19.34 -12.37 -22.23
CA GLN A 98 -19.18 -12.03 -20.80
C GLN A 98 -17.90 -12.60 -20.21
N GLU A 99 -17.54 -13.84 -20.57
CA GLU A 99 -16.30 -14.48 -20.17
C GLU A 99 -15.09 -13.73 -20.72
N ALA A 100 -15.09 -13.39 -22.00
CA ALA A 100 -14.01 -12.60 -22.61
C ALA A 100 -13.84 -11.22 -21.95
N GLN A 101 -14.93 -10.54 -21.60
CA GLN A 101 -14.90 -9.27 -20.87
C GLN A 101 -14.33 -9.41 -19.48
N THR A 102 -14.70 -10.48 -18.76
CA THR A 102 -14.20 -10.76 -17.43
C THR A 102 -12.69 -11.03 -17.46
N ASN A 103 -12.24 -11.89 -18.36
CA ASN A 103 -10.83 -12.20 -18.55
C ASN A 103 -10.00 -10.97 -18.96
N LEU A 104 -10.56 -10.12 -19.82
CA LEU A 104 -9.93 -8.87 -20.24
C LEU A 104 -9.75 -7.91 -19.06
N THR A 105 -10.78 -7.73 -18.24
CA THR A 105 -10.74 -6.87 -17.06
C THR A 105 -9.73 -7.38 -16.04
N GLN A 106 -9.70 -8.70 -15.81
CA GLN A 106 -8.73 -9.33 -14.91
C GLN A 106 -7.30 -9.12 -15.41
N LEU A 107 -7.04 -9.36 -16.69
CA LEU A 107 -5.72 -9.17 -17.29
C LEU A 107 -5.25 -7.71 -17.19
N GLN A 108 -6.13 -6.75 -17.41
CA GLN A 108 -5.83 -5.33 -17.25
C GLN A 108 -5.42 -5.00 -15.82
N GLN A 109 -6.17 -5.45 -14.83
CA GLN A 109 -5.85 -5.22 -13.41
C GLN A 109 -4.51 -5.86 -13.00
N GLU A 110 -4.25 -7.09 -13.45
CA GLU A 110 -2.99 -7.79 -13.13
C GLU A 110 -1.79 -7.06 -13.76
N LEU A 111 -1.92 -6.55 -15.00
CA LEU A 111 -0.86 -5.79 -15.68
C LEU A 111 -0.62 -4.42 -15.04
N GLU A 112 -1.67 -3.69 -14.68
CA GLU A 112 -1.55 -2.41 -13.96
C GLU A 112 -0.81 -2.60 -12.62
N THR A 113 -1.17 -3.65 -11.88
CA THR A 113 -0.48 -3.99 -10.63
C THR A 113 0.99 -4.32 -10.86
N ALA A 114 1.32 -5.04 -11.95
CA ALA A 114 2.71 -5.37 -12.28
C ALA A 114 3.51 -4.13 -12.69
N GLU A 115 2.92 -3.21 -13.45
CA GLU A 115 3.56 -1.93 -13.79
C GLU A 115 3.86 -1.09 -12.54
N ILE A 116 2.92 -1.01 -11.59
CA ILE A 116 3.17 -0.33 -10.32
C ILE A 116 4.35 -0.96 -9.59
N ARG A 117 4.40 -2.30 -9.52
CA ARG A 117 5.49 -3.02 -8.85
C ARG A 117 6.86 -2.76 -9.47
N GLN A 118 6.94 -2.54 -10.78
CA GLN A 118 8.20 -2.16 -11.46
C GLN A 118 8.70 -0.77 -11.05
N LEU A 119 7.81 0.11 -10.63
CA LEU A 119 8.17 1.45 -10.16
C LEU A 119 8.67 1.46 -8.71
N LEU A 120 8.51 0.35 -7.98
CA LEU A 120 8.88 0.21 -6.58
C LEU A 120 10.31 -0.34 -6.46
N SER A 121 11.26 0.55 -6.19
CA SER A 121 12.70 0.24 -6.15
C SER A 121 13.31 0.23 -4.74
N ASP A 122 12.59 0.76 -3.74
CA ASP A 122 13.10 0.83 -2.37
C ASP A 122 12.94 -0.55 -1.67
N PRO A 123 13.93 -1.02 -0.90
CA PRO A 123 13.84 -2.27 -0.14
C PRO A 123 12.62 -2.33 0.80
N HIS A 124 12.18 -1.18 1.31
CA HIS A 124 11.00 -1.09 2.18
C HIS A 124 9.69 -1.21 1.40
N ASP A 125 9.69 -0.94 0.10
CA ASP A 125 8.49 -1.02 -0.75
C ASP A 125 7.85 -2.40 -0.76
N GLN A 126 8.64 -3.46 -0.54
CA GLN A 126 8.14 -4.84 -0.53
C GLN A 126 7.39 -5.22 0.75
N LYS A 127 7.36 -4.36 1.76
CA LYS A 127 6.77 -4.66 3.06
C LYS A 127 5.27 -4.40 3.08
N GLY A 128 4.61 -4.94 4.12
CA GLY A 128 3.26 -4.54 4.50
C GLY A 128 3.22 -3.11 5.01
N ALA A 129 2.04 -2.56 5.23
CA ALA A 129 1.84 -1.19 5.66
C ALA A 129 0.98 -1.08 6.92
N PHE A 130 1.35 -0.15 7.81
CA PHE A 130 0.40 0.45 8.74
C PHE A 130 -0.10 1.75 8.12
N LEU A 131 -1.42 1.88 8.03
CA LEU A 131 -2.10 3.07 7.51
C LEU A 131 -2.94 3.66 8.63
N THR A 132 -2.65 4.90 9.02
CA THR A 132 -3.40 5.64 10.04
C THR A 132 -4.14 6.79 9.40
N ILE A 133 -5.43 6.93 9.69
CA ILE A 133 -6.29 8.00 9.23
C ILE A 133 -6.72 8.80 10.45
N THR A 134 -6.61 10.12 10.40
CA THR A 134 -7.00 11.02 11.49
C THR A 134 -7.84 12.16 10.93
N ALA A 135 -8.97 12.44 11.55
CA ALA A 135 -9.75 13.65 11.26
C ALA A 135 -8.96 14.88 11.76
N GLU A 136 -8.66 15.86 10.89
CA GLU A 136 -7.81 17.00 11.27
C GLU A 136 -8.54 18.06 12.09
N VAL A 137 -9.87 18.09 12.01
CA VAL A 137 -10.69 19.07 12.71
C VAL A 137 -11.78 18.33 13.47
N ASP A 138 -12.04 18.75 14.71
CA ASP A 138 -13.19 18.25 15.46
C ASP A 138 -14.49 18.61 14.75
N GLY A 139 -15.32 17.64 14.50
CA GLY A 139 -16.61 17.82 13.87
C GLY A 139 -17.09 16.62 13.06
N VAL A 140 -18.40 16.44 13.06
CA VAL A 140 -19.07 15.24 12.48
C VAL A 140 -18.72 15.05 11.00
N ASP A 141 -18.58 16.12 10.24
CA ASP A 141 -18.22 16.03 8.81
C ASP A 141 -16.78 15.53 8.59
N ALA A 142 -15.82 15.96 9.41
CA ALA A 142 -14.44 15.51 9.33
C ALA A 142 -14.30 14.05 9.80
N GLU A 143 -15.00 13.68 10.89
CA GLU A 143 -15.06 12.31 11.39
C GLU A 143 -15.69 11.36 10.35
N TYR A 144 -16.75 11.83 9.66
CA TYR A 144 -17.38 11.07 8.58
C TYR A 144 -16.47 10.94 7.36
N TRP A 145 -15.73 12.01 7.03
CA TRP A 145 -14.72 11.95 5.94
C TRP A 145 -13.61 10.94 6.24
N ALA A 146 -13.08 10.94 7.45
CA ALA A 146 -12.09 9.94 7.87
C ALA A 146 -12.64 8.50 7.74
N TYR A 147 -13.90 8.27 8.08
CA TYR A 147 -14.56 6.99 7.87
C TYR A 147 -14.72 6.61 6.40
N MET A 148 -15.03 7.57 5.52
CA MET A 148 -15.09 7.32 4.08
C MET A 148 -13.74 6.90 3.53
N LEU A 149 -12.63 7.53 3.96
CA LEU A 149 -11.27 7.14 3.61
C LEU A 149 -10.92 5.75 4.13
N LEU A 150 -11.28 5.42 5.38
CA LEU A 150 -11.09 4.09 5.94
C LEU A 150 -11.74 3.02 5.05
N ARG A 151 -12.99 3.23 4.68
CA ARG A 151 -13.72 2.33 3.78
C ARG A 151 -13.05 2.22 2.40
N MET A 152 -12.57 3.33 1.85
CA MET A 152 -11.87 3.36 0.56
C MET A 152 -10.62 2.48 0.59
N TYR A 153 -9.77 2.61 1.62
CA TYR A 153 -8.55 1.82 1.74
C TYR A 153 -8.83 0.34 2.06
N CYS A 154 -9.87 0.04 2.83
CA CYS A 154 -10.31 -1.34 3.01
C CYS A 154 -10.70 -1.99 1.68
N LYS A 155 -11.53 -1.32 0.87
CA LYS A 155 -11.93 -1.83 -0.45
C LYS A 155 -10.75 -1.99 -1.41
N TRP A 156 -9.82 -1.02 -1.39
CA TRP A 156 -8.60 -1.13 -2.18
C TRP A 156 -7.77 -2.36 -1.77
N GLY A 157 -7.57 -2.57 -0.50
CA GLY A 157 -6.81 -3.72 -0.02
C GLY A 157 -7.50 -5.06 -0.29
N GLU A 158 -8.83 -5.14 -0.18
CA GLU A 158 -9.62 -6.32 -0.55
C GLU A 158 -9.50 -6.64 -2.04
N SER A 159 -9.56 -5.63 -2.93
CA SER A 159 -9.40 -5.82 -4.37
C SER A 159 -8.02 -6.34 -4.76
N HIS A 160 -7.00 -6.02 -3.96
CA HIS A 160 -5.62 -6.51 -4.13
C HIS A 160 -5.31 -7.79 -3.35
N SER A 161 -6.32 -8.42 -2.75
CA SER A 161 -6.18 -9.64 -1.94
C SER A 161 -5.23 -9.48 -0.75
N TYR A 162 -5.11 -8.28 -0.21
CA TYR A 162 -4.37 -8.04 1.02
C TYR A 162 -5.21 -8.44 2.24
N LYS A 163 -4.52 -8.95 3.27
CA LYS A 163 -5.17 -9.16 4.56
C LYS A 163 -5.16 -7.86 5.34
N ILE A 164 -6.36 -7.35 5.68
CA ILE A 164 -6.54 -6.10 6.40
C ILE A 164 -6.98 -6.40 7.82
N LEU A 165 -6.32 -5.79 8.78
CA LEU A 165 -6.67 -5.88 10.20
C LEU A 165 -6.84 -4.46 10.75
N LEU A 166 -7.96 -4.21 11.39
CA LEU A 166 -8.19 -2.97 12.14
C LEU A 166 -7.43 -3.09 13.47
N VAL A 167 -6.41 -2.26 13.66
CA VAL A 167 -5.54 -2.28 14.85
C VAL A 167 -6.13 -1.44 15.96
N GLU A 168 -6.58 -0.25 15.60
CA GLU A 168 -7.11 0.73 16.54
C GLU A 168 -8.17 1.58 15.85
N GLU A 169 -9.22 1.93 16.59
CA GLU A 169 -10.29 2.80 16.12
C GLU A 169 -10.80 3.67 17.29
N SER A 170 -10.97 4.93 17.03
CA SER A 170 -11.68 5.85 17.93
C SER A 170 -12.90 6.38 17.20
N CYS A 171 -14.07 5.94 17.65
CA CYS A 171 -15.34 6.38 17.07
C CYS A 171 -15.58 7.87 17.29
N GLY A 172 -16.25 8.49 16.33
CA GLY A 172 -16.76 9.84 16.45
C GLY A 172 -17.95 9.93 17.45
N ASP A 173 -18.28 11.13 17.84
CA ASP A 173 -19.34 11.34 18.85
C ASP A 173 -20.74 11.02 18.31
N PHE A 174 -21.00 11.21 17.02
CA PHE A 174 -22.29 10.97 16.37
C PHE A 174 -22.19 10.03 15.17
N ALA A 175 -21.15 10.21 14.33
CA ALA A 175 -20.93 9.40 13.14
C ALA A 175 -19.45 9.50 12.75
N GLY A 176 -18.93 8.43 12.10
CA GLY A 176 -17.55 8.43 11.62
C GLY A 176 -16.53 8.05 12.68
N ILE A 177 -15.29 8.40 12.44
CA ILE A 177 -14.13 8.08 13.29
C ILE A 177 -13.27 9.32 13.53
N LYS A 178 -12.77 9.48 14.74
CA LYS A 178 -11.76 10.48 15.06
C LYS A 178 -10.41 10.05 14.52
N PHE A 179 -10.13 8.76 14.67
CA PHE A 179 -8.94 8.17 14.10
C PHE A 179 -9.11 6.64 13.94
N ALA A 180 -8.40 6.05 12.96
CA ALA A 180 -8.28 4.61 12.82
C ALA A 180 -6.91 4.21 12.26
N SER A 181 -6.41 3.05 12.69
CA SER A 181 -5.18 2.44 12.19
C SER A 181 -5.46 1.06 11.61
N LEU A 182 -5.04 0.84 10.36
CA LEU A 182 -5.11 -0.42 9.66
C LEU A 182 -3.73 -1.05 9.54
N GLU A 183 -3.65 -2.35 9.77
CA GLU A 183 -2.51 -3.17 9.36
C GLU A 183 -2.86 -3.88 8.06
N ILE A 184 -2.12 -3.58 6.99
CA ILE A 184 -2.32 -4.14 5.65
C ILE A 184 -1.16 -5.10 5.38
N ILE A 185 -1.45 -6.39 5.47
CA ILE A 185 -0.46 -7.46 5.37
C ILE A 185 -0.43 -7.97 3.95
N GLY A 186 0.69 -7.79 3.30
CA GLY A 186 0.95 -8.28 1.94
C GLY A 186 2.16 -7.62 1.33
N ARG A 187 2.72 -8.27 0.33
CA ARG A 187 3.92 -7.78 -0.34
C ARG A 187 3.59 -6.54 -1.18
N TYR A 188 4.42 -5.51 -1.07
CA TYR A 188 4.28 -4.22 -1.74
C TYR A 188 3.13 -3.32 -1.25
N ALA A 189 2.43 -3.67 -0.19
CA ALA A 189 1.37 -2.82 0.35
C ALA A 189 1.89 -1.43 0.75
N TYR A 190 3.04 -1.36 1.42
CA TYR A 190 3.69 -0.09 1.75
C TYR A 190 4.12 0.68 0.51
N GLY A 191 4.79 0.03 -0.45
CA GLY A 191 5.27 0.69 -1.67
C GLY A 191 4.14 1.36 -2.44
N CYS A 192 2.98 0.72 -2.57
CA CYS A 192 1.80 1.30 -3.20
C CYS A 192 1.23 2.45 -2.36
N LEU A 193 0.99 2.22 -1.08
CA LEU A 193 0.26 3.17 -0.23
C LEU A 193 1.10 4.34 0.29
N LYS A 194 2.44 4.29 0.24
CA LYS A 194 3.29 5.42 0.64
C LYS A 194 2.94 6.73 -0.09
N SER A 195 2.41 6.60 -1.31
CA SER A 195 1.91 7.72 -2.10
C SER A 195 0.68 8.40 -1.51
N GLU A 196 -0.04 7.74 -0.62
CA GLU A 196 -1.28 8.26 0.00
C GLU A 196 -1.02 9.08 1.27
N THR A 197 0.24 9.17 1.71
CA THR A 197 0.61 9.97 2.89
C THR A 197 0.42 11.45 2.64
N GLY A 198 -0.39 12.09 3.48
CA GLY A 198 -0.69 13.53 3.43
C GLY A 198 -2.14 13.83 3.78
N THR A 199 -2.55 15.09 3.60
CA THR A 199 -3.91 15.54 3.86
C THR A 199 -4.80 15.32 2.64
N HIS A 200 -5.98 14.78 2.88
CA HIS A 200 -7.06 14.58 1.91
C HIS A 200 -8.22 15.52 2.23
N GLN A 201 -8.67 16.26 1.24
CA GLN A 201 -9.76 17.25 1.38
C GLN A 201 -11.02 16.75 0.70
N LEU A 202 -12.13 16.77 1.43
CA LEU A 202 -13.47 16.54 0.89
C LEU A 202 -14.26 17.85 0.84
N GLN A 203 -14.90 18.11 -0.28
CA GLN A 203 -15.85 19.18 -0.46
C GLN A 203 -17.21 18.62 -0.85
N GLN A 204 -18.20 18.74 0.04
CA GLN A 204 -19.56 18.24 -0.16
C GLN A 204 -20.59 19.09 0.59
N ILE A 205 -21.87 18.91 0.24
CA ILE A 205 -22.95 19.34 1.11
C ILE A 205 -23.00 18.41 2.31
N SER A 206 -22.93 18.96 3.53
CA SER A 206 -22.96 18.17 4.75
C SER A 206 -24.27 17.37 4.85
N PRO A 207 -24.20 16.03 5.01
CA PRO A 207 -25.39 15.24 5.26
C PRO A 207 -25.96 15.44 6.66
N PHE A 208 -25.25 16.13 7.54
CA PHE A 208 -25.61 16.38 8.93
C PHE A 208 -26.16 17.80 9.16
N ASP A 209 -25.98 18.72 8.20
CA ASP A 209 -26.44 20.08 8.28
C ASP A 209 -27.77 20.29 7.54
N VAL A 210 -28.80 20.65 8.28
CA VAL A 210 -30.14 20.94 7.73
C VAL A 210 -30.13 22.11 6.74
N THR A 211 -29.11 22.97 6.82
CA THR A 211 -29.01 24.20 5.99
C THR A 211 -28.39 23.92 4.61
N ASN A 212 -28.01 22.68 4.29
CA ASN A 212 -27.40 22.29 3.03
C ASN A 212 -26.19 23.15 2.63
N ARG A 213 -25.37 23.53 3.57
CA ARG A 213 -24.16 24.31 3.29
C ARG A 213 -23.05 23.43 2.74
N LEU A 214 -22.28 23.99 1.83
CA LEU A 214 -21.06 23.39 1.35
C LEU A 214 -20.04 23.37 2.49
N GLN A 215 -19.54 22.19 2.84
CA GLN A 215 -18.54 21.98 3.87
C GLN A 215 -17.24 21.45 3.25
N THR A 216 -16.13 21.84 3.86
CA THR A 216 -14.80 21.33 3.53
C THR A 216 -14.26 20.59 4.74
N SER A 217 -13.99 19.31 4.57
CA SER A 217 -13.48 18.42 5.61
C SER A 217 -12.07 17.97 5.28
N LEU A 218 -11.20 17.92 6.26
CA LEU A 218 -9.80 17.49 6.14
C LEU A 218 -9.56 16.25 6.98
N ALA A 219 -8.83 15.30 6.41
CA ALA A 219 -8.34 14.15 7.13
C ALA A 219 -6.89 13.84 6.67
N SER A 220 -6.03 13.54 7.63
CA SER A 220 -4.66 13.14 7.35
C SER A 220 -4.54 11.62 7.24
N VAL A 221 -3.70 11.18 6.32
CA VAL A 221 -3.33 9.78 6.12
C VAL A 221 -1.82 9.65 6.32
N GLU A 222 -1.42 8.74 7.18
CA GLU A 222 -0.03 8.38 7.41
C GLU A 222 0.17 6.90 7.06
N VAL A 223 1.22 6.61 6.29
CA VAL A 223 1.55 5.24 5.90
C VAL A 223 2.99 4.93 6.28
N ILE A 224 3.17 3.87 7.06
CA ILE A 224 4.50 3.41 7.51
C ILE A 224 4.70 1.93 7.19
N PRO A 225 5.94 1.47 6.90
CA PRO A 225 6.21 0.08 6.62
C PRO A 225 6.10 -0.79 7.87
N ILE A 226 5.60 -2.02 7.73
CA ILE A 226 5.70 -3.04 8.77
C ILE A 226 7.14 -3.53 8.80
N LEU A 227 7.85 -3.23 9.90
CA LEU A 227 9.20 -3.76 10.09
C LEU A 227 9.10 -5.19 10.62
N ALA A 228 9.83 -6.11 9.98
CA ALA A 228 9.95 -7.47 10.49
C ALA A 228 10.63 -7.46 11.87
N GLU A 229 10.35 -8.48 12.69
CA GLU A 229 10.97 -8.67 14.03
C GLU A 229 12.49 -8.72 13.99
N SER A 230 13.09 -8.87 12.80
CA SER A 230 14.53 -8.95 12.55
C SER A 230 15.30 -7.64 12.68
N VAL A 231 14.65 -6.52 12.97
CA VAL A 231 15.39 -5.30 13.31
C VAL A 231 15.89 -5.47 14.75
N GLU A 232 17.19 -5.77 14.89
CA GLU A 232 17.92 -6.00 16.17
C GLU A 232 17.94 -4.79 17.11
N TRP A 233 16.96 -3.91 16.99
CA TRP A 233 16.85 -2.73 17.83
C TRP A 233 15.88 -2.99 18.98
N GLU A 234 16.42 -3.06 20.19
CA GLU A 234 15.63 -3.13 21.41
C GLU A 234 15.41 -1.74 21.99
N ILE A 235 14.14 -1.40 22.23
CA ILE A 235 13.80 -0.17 22.95
C ILE A 235 14.04 -0.45 24.44
N PRO A 236 14.87 0.36 25.13
CA PRO A 236 15.12 0.16 26.55
C PRO A 236 13.84 0.20 27.38
N GLU A 237 13.66 -0.72 28.30
CA GLU A 237 12.46 -0.80 29.16
C GLU A 237 12.22 0.49 29.98
N LYS A 238 13.29 1.22 30.33
CA LYS A 238 13.20 2.51 31.04
C LYS A 238 12.48 3.61 30.24
N ASP A 239 12.44 3.48 28.92
CA ASP A 239 11.83 4.46 28.02
C ASP A 239 10.39 4.06 27.64
N LEU A 240 9.89 2.96 28.23
CA LEU A 240 8.58 2.41 27.96
C LEU A 240 7.70 2.42 29.21
N GLU A 241 6.47 2.90 29.06
CA GLU A 241 5.39 2.71 30.02
C GLU A 241 4.36 1.77 29.43
N ILE A 242 4.18 0.60 30.06
CA ILE A 242 3.26 -0.43 29.58
C ILE A 242 2.08 -0.52 30.51
N THR A 243 0.89 -0.18 30.02
CA THR A 243 -0.35 -0.17 30.80
C THR A 243 -1.31 -1.22 30.25
N LEU A 244 -1.88 -2.01 31.15
CA LEU A 244 -2.92 -2.98 30.84
C LEU A 244 -4.28 -2.36 31.11
N LEU A 245 -5.07 -2.16 30.07
CA LEU A 245 -6.41 -1.62 30.17
C LEU A 245 -7.42 -2.76 30.05
N ARG A 246 -8.39 -2.77 30.97
CA ARG A 246 -9.54 -3.67 30.90
C ARG A 246 -10.79 -2.82 30.71
N PRO A 247 -11.34 -2.75 29.50
CA PRO A 247 -12.60 -2.02 29.31
C PRO A 247 -13.72 -2.67 30.16
N GLN A 248 -14.44 -1.84 30.88
CA GLN A 248 -15.61 -2.26 31.63
C GLN A 248 -16.74 -2.50 30.61
N GLY A 249 -17.17 -3.74 30.39
CA GLY A 249 -18.35 -3.92 29.57
C GLY A 249 -18.75 -5.33 29.11
N ASN A 250 -17.90 -6.34 29.11
CA ASN A 250 -18.32 -7.67 28.67
C ASN A 250 -17.79 -8.78 29.60
N VAL A 251 -18.70 -9.37 30.37
CA VAL A 251 -18.39 -10.44 31.34
C VAL A 251 -17.91 -11.72 30.64
N ASN A 252 -18.22 -11.92 29.36
CA ASN A 252 -17.97 -13.17 28.63
C ASN A 252 -16.70 -13.19 27.75
N ARG A 253 -16.01 -12.05 27.54
CA ARG A 253 -14.70 -11.97 26.90
C ARG A 253 -13.92 -10.82 27.56
N PRO A 254 -12.94 -11.11 28.41
CA PRO A 254 -12.03 -10.08 28.87
C PRO A 254 -11.13 -9.68 27.68
N GLU A 255 -11.49 -8.61 27.00
CA GLU A 255 -10.60 -7.97 26.06
C GLU A 255 -9.45 -7.35 26.84
N ILE A 256 -8.25 -7.83 26.57
CA ILE A 256 -7.05 -7.35 27.23
C ILE A 256 -6.37 -6.38 26.29
N TRP A 257 -6.51 -5.10 26.59
CA TRP A 257 -5.86 -4.04 25.86
C TRP A 257 -4.49 -3.77 26.45
N VAL A 258 -3.46 -3.74 25.63
CA VAL A 258 -2.12 -3.35 26.02
C VAL A 258 -1.82 -1.99 25.40
N ARG A 259 -1.53 -1.01 26.23
CA ARG A 259 -1.00 0.28 25.81
C ARG A 259 0.49 0.30 26.07
N VAL A 260 1.27 0.61 25.03
CA VAL A 260 2.70 0.88 25.13
C VAL A 260 2.92 2.35 24.82
N PHE A 261 3.48 3.09 25.77
CA PHE A 261 3.80 4.51 25.66
C PHE A 261 5.31 4.70 25.68
N HIS A 262 5.85 5.38 24.67
CA HIS A 262 7.27 5.69 24.57
C HIS A 262 7.52 7.08 25.16
N ILE A 263 8.14 7.13 26.35
CA ILE A 263 8.34 8.34 27.14
C ILE A 263 9.09 9.44 26.36
N PRO A 264 10.24 9.16 25.68
CA PRO A 264 11.01 10.21 25.01
C PRO A 264 10.30 10.88 23.84
N THR A 265 9.45 10.17 23.09
CA THR A 265 8.79 10.70 21.90
C THR A 265 7.31 11.01 22.10
N GLY A 266 6.72 10.56 23.23
CA GLY A 266 5.29 10.72 23.50
C GLY A 266 4.37 9.82 22.68
N ILE A 267 4.91 8.88 21.89
CA ILE A 267 4.11 7.98 21.06
C ILE A 267 3.41 6.94 21.93
N SER A 268 2.13 6.75 21.68
CA SER A 268 1.30 5.72 22.31
C SER A 268 0.79 4.75 21.25
N VAL A 269 0.86 3.46 21.56
CA VAL A 269 0.33 2.38 20.72
C VAL A 269 -0.56 1.49 21.58
N PHE A 270 -1.73 1.16 21.05
CA PHE A 270 -2.68 0.24 21.68
C PHE A 270 -2.78 -1.04 20.85
N CYS A 271 -2.92 -2.20 21.50
CA CYS A 271 -3.15 -3.47 20.83
C CYS A 271 -4.06 -4.37 21.66
N ASN A 272 -5.10 -4.93 20.98
CA ASN A 272 -6.07 -5.86 21.57
C ASN A 272 -6.42 -7.03 20.64
N GLN A 273 -5.65 -7.23 19.58
CA GLN A 273 -5.97 -8.16 18.48
C GLN A 273 -5.81 -9.63 18.88
N GLU A 274 -4.87 -9.89 19.79
CA GLU A 274 -4.52 -11.25 20.19
C GLU A 274 -5.18 -11.64 21.50
N ARG A 275 -5.31 -12.96 21.71
CA ARG A 275 -5.89 -13.50 22.97
C ARG A 275 -4.95 -13.43 24.16
N SER A 276 -3.64 -13.29 23.91
CA SER A 276 -2.59 -13.27 24.92
C SER A 276 -2.11 -11.84 25.15
N GLN A 277 -1.98 -11.47 26.42
CA GLN A 277 -1.34 -10.20 26.83
C GLN A 277 0.08 -10.06 26.26
N MET A 278 0.83 -11.16 26.26
CA MET A 278 2.21 -11.17 25.79
C MET A 278 2.28 -10.89 24.30
N GLN A 279 1.41 -11.55 23.50
CA GLN A 279 1.32 -11.30 22.06
C GLN A 279 0.86 -9.87 21.74
N ASN A 280 -0.12 -9.34 22.48
CA ASN A 280 -0.52 -7.94 22.32
C ASN A 280 0.61 -6.96 22.68
N LYS A 281 1.42 -7.26 23.71
CA LYS A 281 2.61 -6.47 24.06
C LYS A 281 3.66 -6.50 22.96
N GLU A 282 4.01 -7.70 22.47
CA GLU A 282 4.98 -7.88 21.39
C GLU A 282 4.54 -7.15 20.12
N LYS A 283 3.25 -7.29 19.74
CA LYS A 283 2.68 -6.61 18.59
C LYS A 283 2.66 -5.08 18.76
N ALA A 284 2.28 -4.58 19.93
CA ALA A 284 2.32 -3.14 20.22
C ALA A 284 3.76 -2.59 20.18
N LEU A 285 4.75 -3.34 20.64
CA LEU A 285 6.16 -2.97 20.52
C LEU A 285 6.63 -2.97 19.06
N ALA A 286 6.23 -3.94 18.25
CA ALA A 286 6.54 -3.97 16.82
C ALA A 286 5.95 -2.75 16.07
N ILE A 287 4.71 -2.38 16.37
CA ILE A 287 4.06 -1.19 15.83
C ILE A 287 4.80 0.08 16.30
N LEU A 288 5.16 0.15 17.60
CA LEU A 288 5.92 1.28 18.13
C LEU A 288 7.28 1.43 17.44
N LYS A 289 8.03 0.32 17.26
CA LYS A 289 9.28 0.31 16.50
C LYS A 289 9.09 0.86 15.08
N SER A 290 8.04 0.41 14.38
CA SER A 290 7.72 0.89 13.03
C SER A 290 7.39 2.39 13.02
N LYS A 291 6.62 2.89 14.00
CA LYS A 291 6.32 4.32 14.15
C LYS A 291 7.57 5.15 14.46
N LEU A 292 8.44 4.68 15.36
CA LEU A 292 9.69 5.35 15.69
C LEU A 292 10.64 5.40 14.49
N PHE A 293 10.70 4.32 13.71
CA PHE A 293 11.50 4.25 12.48
C PHE A 293 11.02 5.24 11.42
N ALA A 294 9.72 5.46 11.33
CA ALA A 294 9.11 6.37 10.37
C ALA A 294 9.26 7.86 10.73
N MET A 295 9.60 8.20 11.97
CA MET A 295 9.76 9.59 12.40
C MET A 295 11.10 10.19 12.00
N PRO A 296 11.12 11.25 11.14
CA PRO A 296 12.37 11.77 10.58
C PRO A 296 13.30 12.40 11.60
N THR A 297 12.76 13.07 12.61
CA THR A 297 13.54 13.87 13.56
C THR A 297 13.69 13.22 14.93
N ALA A 298 12.59 12.81 15.54
CA ALA A 298 12.59 12.31 16.90
C ALA A 298 13.01 10.83 16.98
N GLY A 299 12.52 9.99 16.08
CA GLY A 299 12.89 8.59 15.99
C GLY A 299 14.33 8.40 15.54
N TYR A 300 14.79 9.20 14.59
CA TYR A 300 16.17 9.22 14.10
C TYR A 300 17.16 9.67 15.20
N ALA A 301 16.85 10.76 15.89
CA ALA A 301 17.68 11.22 17.01
C ALA A 301 17.71 10.21 18.16
N TYR A 302 16.60 9.52 18.40
CA TYR A 302 16.54 8.48 19.42
C TYR A 302 17.34 7.23 19.02
N ALA A 303 17.23 6.77 17.78
CA ALA A 303 18.01 5.64 17.26
C ALA A 303 19.52 5.93 17.28
N LEU A 304 19.93 7.15 16.91
CA LEU A 304 21.31 7.67 17.02
C LEU A 304 21.81 7.63 18.45
N ALA A 305 21.01 8.09 19.40
CA ALA A 305 21.37 8.09 20.82
C ALA A 305 21.57 6.68 21.40
N GLN A 306 20.97 5.66 20.78
CA GLN A 306 21.11 4.25 21.15
C GLN A 306 22.23 3.52 20.36
N GLY A 307 22.99 4.22 19.54
CA GLY A 307 24.14 3.64 18.82
C GLY A 307 23.79 2.74 17.64
N VAL A 308 22.59 2.90 17.07
CA VAL A 308 22.17 2.16 15.86
C VAL A 308 22.93 2.66 14.65
N GLU A 309 23.59 1.77 13.90
CA GLU A 309 24.29 2.12 12.67
C GLU A 309 23.30 2.64 11.62
N LEU A 310 23.50 3.89 11.21
CA LEU A 310 22.58 4.66 10.37
C LEU A 310 22.61 4.30 8.90
N ASP A 311 23.62 3.57 8.44
CA ASP A 311 23.73 3.15 7.04
C ASP A 311 22.57 2.24 6.59
N LYS A 312 21.86 1.65 7.56
CA LYS A 312 20.66 0.82 7.31
C LYS A 312 19.35 1.62 7.35
N ILE A 313 19.40 2.90 7.74
CA ILE A 313 18.20 3.74 7.91
C ILE A 313 18.37 4.95 6.98
N GLN A 314 17.80 4.90 5.78
CA GLN A 314 17.77 6.07 4.91
C GLN A 314 16.63 7.01 5.35
N PRO A 315 16.94 8.24 5.84
CA PRO A 315 15.93 9.20 6.31
C PRO A 315 15.17 9.90 5.17
N ARG A 316 15.16 9.34 3.96
CA ARG A 316 14.60 10.01 2.76
C ARG A 316 13.09 10.06 2.68
N LEU A 317 12.34 9.45 3.59
CA LEU A 317 10.96 9.13 3.26
C LEU A 317 9.86 9.93 3.95
N ILE A 318 10.13 10.66 5.02
CA ILE A 318 9.03 11.34 5.74
C ILE A 318 9.38 12.79 6.04
N GLU A 319 10.00 13.48 5.10
CA GLU A 319 10.02 14.93 5.17
C GLU A 319 8.60 15.46 5.00
N SER A 320 8.00 15.88 6.11
CA SER A 320 6.89 16.84 6.19
C SER A 320 5.69 16.65 5.24
N LEU A 321 5.40 15.42 4.80
CA LEU A 321 4.23 15.16 3.94
C LEU A 321 2.91 15.10 4.73
N SER A 322 2.96 14.85 6.03
CA SER A 322 1.75 14.65 6.86
C SER A 322 0.80 15.85 6.88
N ASN A 323 1.30 17.07 6.62
CA ASN A 323 0.47 18.28 6.59
C ASN A 323 0.30 18.87 5.18
N LYS A 324 0.74 18.17 4.12
CA LYS A 324 0.59 18.65 2.76
C LYS A 324 -0.70 18.12 2.16
N LEU A 325 -1.54 19.04 1.66
CA LEU A 325 -2.73 18.67 0.89
C LEU A 325 -2.30 17.95 -0.40
N ILE A 326 -2.67 16.67 -0.53
CA ILE A 326 -2.27 15.83 -1.65
C ILE A 326 -3.42 15.57 -2.63
N ARG A 327 -4.66 15.43 -2.13
CA ARG A 327 -5.79 15.10 -2.98
C ARG A 327 -7.06 15.80 -2.55
N GLU A 328 -7.78 16.31 -3.53
CA GLU A 328 -9.08 16.95 -3.38
C GLU A 328 -10.19 16.06 -3.93
N TYR A 329 -11.25 15.89 -3.15
CA TYR A 329 -12.47 15.18 -3.50
C TYR A 329 -13.62 16.18 -3.48
N ILE A 330 -14.22 16.43 -4.63
CA ILE A 330 -15.36 17.32 -4.80
C ILE A 330 -16.57 16.46 -5.14
N LEU A 331 -17.59 16.46 -4.29
CA LEU A 331 -18.85 15.75 -4.51
C LEU A 331 -20.00 16.70 -4.85
N HIS A 332 -19.83 17.99 -4.65
CA HIS A 332 -20.80 19.03 -4.99
C HIS A 332 -20.08 20.33 -5.34
N PRO A 333 -20.50 21.11 -6.37
CA PRO A 333 -21.67 20.92 -7.26
C PRO A 333 -21.48 19.93 -8.39
N TYR A 334 -20.29 19.42 -8.58
CA TYR A 334 -19.95 18.36 -9.56
C TYR A 334 -19.02 17.35 -8.89
N THR A 335 -18.96 16.16 -9.45
CA THR A 335 -18.09 15.11 -8.92
C THR A 335 -16.71 15.16 -9.59
N LYS A 336 -15.65 15.25 -8.77
CA LYS A 336 -14.26 15.27 -9.24
C LYS A 336 -13.32 14.84 -8.12
N VAL A 337 -12.30 14.07 -8.47
CA VAL A 337 -11.15 13.81 -7.59
C VAL A 337 -9.90 14.23 -8.34
N LYS A 338 -9.03 14.99 -7.68
CA LYS A 338 -7.78 15.49 -8.24
C LYS A 338 -6.61 15.29 -7.28
N ASP A 339 -5.54 14.69 -7.73
CA ASP A 339 -4.26 14.68 -7.02
C ASP A 339 -3.47 15.95 -7.40
N LEU A 340 -3.12 16.75 -6.40
CA LEU A 340 -2.48 18.04 -6.58
C LEU A 340 -0.99 17.94 -6.93
N ARG A 341 -0.37 16.79 -6.68
CA ARG A 341 1.05 16.56 -6.95
C ARG A 341 1.28 16.22 -8.43
N THR A 342 0.43 15.34 -8.95
CA THR A 342 0.55 14.83 -10.34
C THR A 342 -0.38 15.54 -11.31
N ASN A 343 -1.33 16.34 -10.80
CA ASN A 343 -2.44 16.94 -11.56
C ASN A 343 -3.35 15.92 -12.27
N VAL A 344 -3.26 14.65 -11.93
CA VAL A 344 -4.20 13.64 -12.44
C VAL A 344 -5.56 13.83 -11.81
N GLU A 345 -6.61 13.78 -12.61
CA GLU A 345 -7.98 13.98 -12.17
C GLU A 345 -8.96 13.01 -12.81
N THR A 346 -10.06 12.73 -12.12
CA THR A 346 -11.17 11.91 -12.62
C THR A 346 -12.50 12.47 -12.15
N LEU A 347 -13.55 12.27 -12.95
CA LEU A 347 -14.93 12.60 -12.60
C LEU A 347 -15.64 11.45 -11.87
N ALA A 348 -15.05 10.25 -11.87
CA ALA A 348 -15.61 9.04 -11.26
C ALA A 348 -15.31 8.97 -9.76
N ALA A 349 -15.72 9.99 -8.98
CA ALA A 349 -15.42 10.08 -7.56
C ALA A 349 -15.93 8.87 -6.74
N THR A 350 -17.07 8.30 -7.14
CA THR A 350 -17.63 7.11 -6.48
C THR A 350 -16.72 5.89 -6.65
N GLU A 351 -16.13 5.70 -7.84
CA GLU A 351 -15.21 4.60 -8.09
C GLU A 351 -13.92 4.74 -7.27
N VAL A 352 -13.42 5.97 -7.13
CA VAL A 352 -12.27 6.26 -6.26
C VAL A 352 -12.59 5.91 -4.81
N LEU A 353 -13.73 6.33 -4.29
CA LEU A 353 -14.19 6.00 -2.93
C LEU A 353 -14.52 4.50 -2.75
N ASP A 354 -14.71 3.79 -3.85
CA ASP A 354 -14.83 2.32 -3.86
C ASP A 354 -13.49 1.61 -4.02
N GLY A 355 -12.36 2.34 -3.90
CA GLY A 355 -11.01 1.78 -3.81
C GLY A 355 -10.24 1.78 -5.12
N LYS A 356 -10.75 2.33 -6.22
CA LYS A 356 -10.00 2.42 -7.47
C LYS A 356 -9.04 3.61 -7.47
N ILE A 357 -7.93 3.49 -6.75
CA ILE A 357 -6.92 4.55 -6.57
C ILE A 357 -5.61 4.28 -7.31
N ASP A 358 -5.43 3.12 -7.95
CA ASP A 358 -4.17 2.67 -8.53
C ASP A 358 -3.60 3.63 -9.59
N PHE A 359 -4.45 4.29 -10.35
CA PHE A 359 -4.01 5.26 -11.35
C PHE A 359 -3.38 6.52 -10.72
N PHE A 360 -3.80 6.96 -9.51
CA PHE A 360 -3.13 8.01 -8.75
C PHE A 360 -1.80 7.54 -8.20
N ILE A 361 -1.77 6.32 -7.64
CA ILE A 361 -0.56 5.67 -7.13
C ILE A 361 0.49 5.57 -8.24
N LYS A 362 0.10 5.04 -9.41
CA LYS A 362 0.96 4.90 -10.57
C LYS A 362 1.53 6.25 -11.04
N ALA A 363 0.67 7.25 -11.19
CA ALA A 363 1.09 8.58 -11.64
C ALA A 363 2.11 9.21 -10.68
N TYR A 364 1.89 9.09 -9.37
CA TYR A 364 2.83 9.60 -8.37
C TYR A 364 4.17 8.87 -8.40
N LEU A 365 4.17 7.54 -8.47
CA LEU A 365 5.40 6.73 -8.53
C LEU A 365 6.21 7.00 -9.81
N GLN A 366 5.55 7.21 -10.94
CA GLN A 366 6.19 7.61 -12.19
C GLN A 366 6.89 8.96 -12.05
N GLN A 367 6.22 9.95 -11.45
CA GLN A 367 6.81 11.27 -11.21
C GLN A 367 8.01 11.19 -10.27
N LEU A 368 7.92 10.38 -9.21
CA LEU A 368 9.00 10.18 -8.24
C LEU A 368 10.27 9.62 -8.92
N ASN A 369 10.10 8.58 -9.75
CA ASN A 369 11.21 7.95 -10.46
C ASN A 369 11.85 8.89 -11.48
N HIS A 370 11.07 9.70 -12.20
CA HIS A 370 11.61 10.73 -13.09
C HIS A 370 12.44 11.77 -12.35
N THR A 371 11.99 12.20 -11.18
CA THR A 371 12.73 13.20 -10.37
C THR A 371 14.04 12.62 -9.85
N THR A 372 14.03 11.34 -9.45
CA THR A 372 15.22 10.65 -8.93
C THR A 372 16.28 10.45 -10.02
N SER A 373 15.89 10.05 -11.24
CA SER A 373 16.82 9.87 -12.36
C SER A 373 17.45 11.19 -12.81
N MET A 374 16.68 12.28 -12.89
CA MET A 374 17.23 13.60 -13.22
C MET A 374 18.24 14.12 -12.18
N THR A 375 17.99 13.82 -10.90
CA THR A 375 18.90 14.23 -9.81
C THR A 375 20.20 13.43 -9.86
N GLN A 376 20.14 12.16 -10.24
CA GLN A 376 21.28 11.28 -10.35
C GLN A 376 22.16 11.66 -11.55
N GLU A 377 21.57 11.93 -12.70
CA GLU A 377 22.27 12.45 -13.89
C GLU A 377 22.93 13.82 -13.65
N ALA A 378 22.26 14.70 -12.89
CA ALA A 378 22.83 16.00 -12.52
C ALA A 378 24.05 15.88 -11.59
N LEU A 379 24.06 14.89 -10.69
CA LEU A 379 25.18 14.58 -9.79
C LEU A 379 26.34 13.92 -10.54
N ASP A 380 26.08 13.06 -11.51
CA ASP A 380 27.13 12.41 -12.33
C ASP A 380 27.75 13.36 -13.34
N ASN A 381 27.02 14.33 -13.85
CA ASN A 381 27.53 15.40 -14.72
C ASN A 381 28.31 16.50 -13.95
N SER A 382 28.25 16.50 -12.62
CA SER A 382 28.97 17.48 -11.77
C SER A 382 30.30 16.94 -11.19
N LYS A 383 30.63 15.67 -11.51
CA LYS A 383 31.93 15.04 -11.21
C LYS A 383 32.85 15.03 -12.43
#